data_7190c9886ae0866ca82a1ae31897b11d
#
_entry.id   7190c9886ae0866ca82a1ae31897b11d
#
_cell.length_a   1.000
_cell.length_b   1.000
_cell.length_c   1.000
_cell.angle_alpha   90.00
_cell.angle_beta   90.00
_cell.angle_gamma   90.00
#
_symmetry.space_group_name_H-M   'P 1'
#
loop_
_entity.id
_entity.type
_entity.pdbx_description
1 polymer ?
#
loop_
_entity_poly.entity_id
_entity_poly.type
_entity_poly.pdbx_seq_one_letter_code
_entity_poly.pdbx_strand_id
1 'polypeptide(L)'
;ASIAVPAFLEPPEPWPFTAAQRVEMIHRDDVADALRNAVDSTEAVGKVFNIAGGTSWQLSGKNYVEDFFHVMGAPVDLAVYRESSGWNDWYDTEESQRILKYQNRSYEYYFDQMKAIVEEMMAG
;
A
#
# COMPACT_ATOMS: atom_id res chain seq x y z
N ALA A 1 -7.11 -7.01 -4.28
CA ALA A 1 -6.80 -6.63 -5.65
C ALA A 1 -5.34 -6.95 -5.91
N SER A 2 -5.08 -7.87 -6.80
CA SER A 2 -3.73 -8.09 -7.28
C SER A 2 -3.31 -6.83 -8.03
N ILE A 3 -2.35 -6.11 -7.47
CA ILE A 3 -1.71 -5.04 -8.21
C ILE A 3 -0.96 -5.74 -9.33
N ALA A 4 -1.43 -5.57 -10.56
CA ALA A 4 -0.64 -5.98 -11.72
C ALA A 4 0.69 -5.26 -11.61
N VAL A 5 1.79 -6.01 -11.64
CA VAL A 5 3.10 -5.43 -11.44
C VAL A 5 3.57 -4.86 -12.78
N PRO A 6 3.55 -3.53 -12.94
CA PRO A 6 3.85 -2.92 -14.23
C PRO A 6 5.20 -3.33 -14.82
N ALA A 7 6.16 -3.62 -13.92
CA ALA A 7 7.52 -3.99 -14.32
C ALA A 7 7.61 -5.34 -15.07
N PHE A 8 6.59 -6.19 -14.93
CA PHE A 8 6.60 -7.52 -15.58
C PHE A 8 5.67 -7.60 -16.80
N LEU A 9 5.08 -6.47 -17.16
CA LEU A 9 4.32 -6.39 -18.41
C LEU A 9 5.26 -6.13 -19.59
N GLU A 10 4.91 -6.61 -20.77
CA GLU A 10 5.65 -6.32 -21.99
C GLU A 10 4.73 -5.64 -23.03
N PRO A 11 5.00 -4.36 -23.38
CA PRO A 11 6.05 -3.49 -22.83
C PRO A 11 5.78 -3.10 -21.36
N PRO A 12 6.81 -2.76 -20.58
CA PRO A 12 6.62 -2.35 -19.20
C PRO A 12 5.79 -1.08 -19.13
N GLU A 13 4.77 -1.10 -18.26
CA GLU A 13 3.94 0.07 -18.02
C GLU A 13 4.51 0.90 -16.85
N PRO A 14 4.33 2.22 -16.87
CA PRO A 14 4.74 3.05 -15.74
C PRO A 14 3.93 2.73 -14.49
N TRP A 15 4.58 2.81 -13.33
CA TRP A 15 3.86 2.82 -12.06
C TRP A 15 2.91 4.01 -12.03
N PRO A 16 1.77 3.93 -11.30
CA PRO A 16 0.73 4.96 -11.35
C PRO A 16 1.07 6.24 -10.57
N PHE A 17 2.33 6.46 -10.25
CA PHE A 17 2.83 7.62 -9.52
C PHE A 17 4.25 7.99 -9.97
N THR A 18 4.70 9.20 -9.62
CA THR A 18 6.09 9.60 -9.83
C THR A 18 7.00 9.04 -8.72
N ALA A 19 8.31 9.03 -8.97
CA ALA A 19 9.28 8.57 -7.97
C ALA A 19 9.23 9.37 -6.66
N ALA A 20 9.02 10.69 -6.76
CA ALA A 20 8.99 11.59 -5.61
C ALA A 20 7.60 11.74 -4.99
N GLN A 21 6.56 11.21 -5.63
CA GLN A 21 5.17 11.35 -5.16
C GLN A 21 4.98 10.65 -3.82
N ARG A 22 4.23 11.30 -2.92
CA ARG A 22 3.80 10.67 -1.68
C ARG A 22 2.73 9.62 -2.00
N VAL A 23 2.93 8.44 -1.46
CA VAL A 23 1.98 7.33 -1.64
C VAL A 23 1.66 6.73 -0.29
N GLU A 24 0.41 6.36 -0.09
CA GLU A 24 -0.04 5.65 1.10
C GLU A 24 -0.95 4.52 0.68
N MET A 25 -0.65 3.34 1.16
CA MET A 25 -1.45 2.15 0.91
C MET A 25 -1.97 1.61 2.24
N ILE A 26 -2.63 0.48 2.21
CA ILE A 26 -3.19 -0.14 3.40
C ILE A 26 -3.18 -1.66 3.22
N HIS A 27 -2.96 -2.37 4.31
CA HIS A 27 -3.09 -3.81 4.32
C HIS A 27 -4.56 -4.21 4.11
N ARG A 28 -4.76 -5.19 3.26
CA ARG A 28 -6.10 -5.72 2.94
C ARG A 28 -6.93 -6.06 4.19
N ASP A 29 -6.29 -6.68 5.17
CA ASP A 29 -6.98 -7.10 6.39
C ASP A 29 -7.35 -5.92 7.30
N ASP A 30 -6.61 -4.81 7.21
CA ASP A 30 -6.98 -3.57 7.90
C ASP A 30 -8.24 -2.95 7.29
N VAL A 31 -8.42 -3.03 5.98
CA VAL A 31 -9.66 -2.62 5.31
C VAL A 31 -10.83 -3.46 5.82
N ALA A 32 -10.65 -4.77 5.92
CA ALA A 32 -11.68 -5.66 6.45
C ALA A 32 -12.02 -5.32 7.90
N ASP A 33 -11.02 -5.02 8.74
CA ASP A 33 -11.22 -4.60 10.12
C ASP A 33 -12.00 -3.27 10.19
N ALA A 34 -11.69 -2.31 9.32
CA ALA A 34 -12.41 -1.04 9.25
C ALA A 34 -13.89 -1.25 8.93
N LEU A 35 -14.18 -2.08 7.93
CA LEU A 35 -15.55 -2.40 7.54
C LEU A 35 -16.33 -3.09 8.66
N ARG A 36 -15.73 -4.09 9.28
CA ARG A 36 -16.35 -4.82 10.41
C ARG A 36 -16.63 -3.88 11.57
N ASN A 37 -15.66 -3.05 11.94
CA ASN A 37 -15.81 -2.11 13.05
C ASN A 37 -16.83 -1.01 12.75
N ALA A 38 -16.99 -0.61 11.50
CA ALA A 38 -18.00 0.36 11.08
C ALA A 38 -19.43 -0.16 11.28
N VAL A 39 -19.65 -1.45 11.04
CA VAL A 39 -20.99 -2.08 11.22
C VAL A 39 -21.46 -1.95 12.68
N ASP A 40 -20.56 -2.09 13.63
CA ASP A 40 -20.88 -2.07 15.04
C ASP A 40 -20.75 -0.68 15.68
N SER A 41 -20.39 0.35 14.91
CA SER A 41 -20.11 1.70 15.44
C SER A 41 -21.30 2.64 15.22
N THR A 42 -21.94 3.06 16.32
CA THR A 42 -22.99 4.11 16.25
C THR A 42 -22.37 5.46 15.89
N GLU A 43 -21.13 5.73 16.30
CA GLU A 43 -20.42 6.98 15.99
C GLU A 43 -20.10 7.11 14.50
N ALA A 44 -19.95 6.00 13.79
CA ALA A 44 -19.66 5.99 12.35
C ALA A 44 -20.88 6.31 11.47
N VAL A 45 -22.09 6.24 12.02
CA VAL A 45 -23.33 6.43 11.24
C VAL A 45 -23.36 7.83 10.62
N GLY A 46 -23.61 7.88 9.30
CA GLY A 46 -23.73 9.12 8.56
C GLY A 46 -22.41 9.83 8.27
N LYS A 47 -21.27 9.24 8.61
CA LYS A 47 -19.95 9.82 8.38
C LYS A 47 -19.28 9.24 7.14
N VAL A 48 -18.41 10.04 6.54
CA VAL A 48 -17.52 9.64 5.45
C VAL A 48 -16.09 9.65 5.98
N PHE A 49 -15.36 8.56 5.75
CA PHE A 49 -13.99 8.40 6.24
C PHE A 49 -13.01 8.18 5.10
N ASN A 50 -11.83 8.76 5.23
CA ASN A 50 -10.66 8.28 4.50
C ASN A 50 -10.09 7.08 5.23
N ILE A 51 -9.89 5.98 4.52
CA ILE A 51 -9.31 4.75 5.05
C ILE A 51 -7.97 4.51 4.34
N ALA A 52 -6.89 4.62 5.10
CA ALA A 52 -5.53 4.42 4.60
C ALA A 52 -4.66 3.80 5.70
N GLY A 53 -3.46 3.36 5.34
CA GLY A 53 -2.64 2.51 6.22
C GLY A 53 -2.04 3.19 7.44
N GLY A 54 -1.96 4.49 7.45
CA GLY A 54 -1.36 5.24 8.54
C GLY A 54 0.12 5.53 8.31
N THR A 55 0.80 6.04 9.34
CA THR A 55 2.14 6.59 9.23
C THR A 55 3.17 5.61 8.66
N SER A 56 3.11 4.33 9.03
CA SER A 56 4.06 3.33 8.52
C SER A 56 3.95 3.10 7.02
N TRP A 57 2.78 3.38 6.44
CA TRP A 57 2.49 3.22 5.01
C TRP A 57 2.71 4.50 4.20
N GLN A 58 3.15 5.57 4.85
CA GLN A 58 3.42 6.85 4.20
C GLN A 58 4.83 6.85 3.62
N LEU A 59 4.91 6.55 2.33
CA LEU A 59 6.15 6.34 1.59
C LEU A 59 6.23 7.30 0.40
N SER A 60 7.41 7.37 -0.23
CA SER A 60 7.52 7.89 -1.60
C SER A 60 7.30 6.75 -2.61
N GLY A 61 6.89 7.10 -3.81
CA GLY A 61 6.76 6.12 -4.89
C GLY A 61 8.05 5.33 -5.10
N LYS A 62 9.19 6.03 -5.09
CA LYS A 62 10.51 5.42 -5.22
C LYS A 62 10.79 4.38 -4.13
N ASN A 63 10.56 4.74 -2.86
CA ASN A 63 10.83 3.83 -1.75
C ASN A 63 9.98 2.56 -1.83
N TYR A 64 8.70 2.71 -2.14
CA TYR A 64 7.80 1.57 -2.30
C TYR A 64 8.27 0.65 -3.43
N VAL A 65 8.60 1.21 -4.59
CA VAL A 65 8.99 0.44 -5.77
C VAL A 65 10.36 -0.23 -5.57
N GLU A 66 11.32 0.47 -4.99
CA GLU A 66 12.64 -0.12 -4.72
C GLU A 66 12.55 -1.29 -3.74
N ASP A 67 11.77 -1.16 -2.67
CA ASP A 67 11.55 -2.25 -1.72
C ASP A 67 10.92 -3.47 -2.42
N PHE A 68 9.96 -3.23 -3.29
CA PHE A 68 9.34 -4.28 -4.09
C PHE A 68 10.36 -5.00 -4.98
N PHE A 69 11.18 -4.24 -5.72
CA PHE A 69 12.20 -4.84 -6.58
C PHE A 69 13.24 -5.63 -5.78
N HIS A 70 13.63 -5.14 -4.60
CA HIS A 70 14.56 -5.87 -3.74
C HIS A 70 13.98 -7.24 -3.31
N VAL A 71 12.71 -7.28 -2.94
CA VAL A 71 12.06 -8.55 -2.56
C VAL A 71 11.99 -9.51 -3.74
N MET A 72 11.71 -8.99 -4.93
CA MET A 72 11.61 -9.81 -6.14
C MET A 72 12.98 -10.17 -6.75
N GLY A 73 14.07 -9.63 -6.22
CA GLY A 73 15.41 -9.87 -6.75
C GLY A 73 15.66 -9.24 -8.12
N ALA A 74 14.89 -8.21 -8.47
CA ALA A 74 14.98 -7.54 -9.76
C ALA A 74 15.79 -6.23 -9.65
N PRO A 75 16.47 -5.80 -10.74
CA PRO A 75 17.20 -4.53 -10.74
C PRO A 75 16.25 -3.33 -10.64
N VAL A 76 16.53 -2.40 -9.73
CA VAL A 76 15.69 -1.22 -9.49
C VAL A 76 15.65 -0.25 -10.69
N ASP A 77 16.64 -0.28 -11.57
CA ASP A 77 16.68 0.54 -12.77
C ASP A 77 15.67 0.12 -13.85
N LEU A 78 15.03 -1.03 -13.68
CA LEU A 78 13.90 -1.45 -14.53
C LEU A 78 12.60 -0.70 -14.19
N ALA A 79 12.56 0.04 -13.07
CA ALA A 79 11.37 0.75 -12.66
C ALA A 79 11.07 1.93 -13.61
N VAL A 80 9.83 2.00 -14.08
CA VAL A 80 9.33 3.10 -14.91
C VAL A 80 8.23 3.83 -14.15
N TYR A 81 8.41 5.14 -13.95
CA TYR A 81 7.47 5.99 -13.24
C TYR A 81 6.72 6.90 -14.19
N ARG A 82 5.55 7.38 -13.77
CA ARG A 82 4.87 8.46 -14.49
C ARG A 82 5.71 9.72 -14.46
N GLU A 83 5.56 10.55 -15.51
CA GLU A 83 6.21 11.87 -15.59
C GLU A 83 5.49 12.90 -14.73
N SER A 84 4.17 12.78 -14.59
CA SER A 84 3.33 13.66 -13.79
C SER A 84 2.69 12.92 -12.63
N SER A 85 2.44 13.64 -11.53
CA SER A 85 1.82 13.07 -10.33
C SER A 85 0.45 12.49 -10.61
N GLY A 86 0.19 11.31 -10.04
CA GLY A 86 -1.14 10.70 -10.01
C GLY A 86 -1.96 11.22 -8.83
N TRP A 87 -3.01 10.49 -8.50
CA TRP A 87 -3.97 10.88 -7.46
C TRP A 87 -3.59 10.42 -6.06
N ASN A 88 -2.56 9.57 -5.93
CA ASN A 88 -2.15 9.05 -4.63
C ASN A 88 -1.39 10.12 -3.84
N ASP A 89 -1.64 10.18 -2.55
CA ASP A 89 -0.98 11.06 -1.59
C ASP A 89 -1.06 10.43 -0.21
N TRP A 90 -0.56 11.11 0.81
CA TRP A 90 -0.80 10.76 2.20
C TRP A 90 -2.13 11.33 2.66
N TYR A 91 -2.83 10.62 3.54
CA TYR A 91 -4.16 10.97 3.99
C TYR A 91 -4.18 11.24 5.49
N ASP A 92 -5.05 12.15 5.90
CA ASP A 92 -5.35 12.33 7.31
C ASP A 92 -6.40 11.29 7.73
N THR A 93 -5.97 10.34 8.55
CA THR A 93 -6.83 9.26 9.05
C THR A 93 -7.00 9.30 10.57
N GLU A 94 -6.76 10.44 11.20
CA GLU A 94 -6.86 10.57 12.64
C GLU A 94 -8.26 10.20 13.15
N GLU A 95 -9.31 10.75 12.55
CA GLU A 95 -10.69 10.47 12.95
C GLU A 95 -11.09 9.03 12.65
N SER A 96 -10.81 8.53 11.45
CA SER A 96 -11.17 7.16 11.08
C SER A 96 -10.47 6.14 11.97
N GLN A 97 -9.19 6.33 12.28
CA GLN A 97 -8.46 5.44 13.18
C GLN A 97 -9.00 5.49 14.61
N ARG A 98 -9.34 6.67 15.10
CA ARG A 98 -9.92 6.83 16.44
C ARG A 98 -11.22 6.06 16.59
N ILE A 99 -12.08 6.13 15.58
CA ILE A 99 -13.42 5.53 15.61
C ILE A 99 -13.39 4.04 15.24
N LEU A 100 -12.66 3.68 14.20
CA LEU A 100 -12.71 2.34 13.62
C LEU A 100 -11.54 1.44 14.03
N LYS A 101 -10.45 1.99 14.55
CA LYS A 101 -9.31 1.23 15.12
C LYS A 101 -8.84 0.10 14.21
N TYR A 102 -8.58 0.43 12.94
CA TYR A 102 -8.29 -0.56 11.91
C TYR A 102 -6.81 -0.62 11.49
N GLN A 103 -5.99 0.37 11.85
CA GLN A 103 -4.58 0.42 11.48
C GLN A 103 -3.75 -0.51 12.36
N ASN A 104 -3.91 -1.82 12.15
CA ASN A 104 -3.35 -2.86 13.00
C ASN A 104 -2.13 -3.55 12.38
N ARG A 105 -1.89 -3.34 11.09
CA ARG A 105 -0.80 -3.99 10.36
C ARG A 105 0.05 -2.93 9.68
N SER A 106 1.34 -2.88 10.08
CA SER A 106 2.28 -1.91 9.53
C SER A 106 2.76 -2.30 8.13
N TYR A 107 3.40 -1.35 7.44
CA TYR A 107 4.09 -1.63 6.19
C TYR A 107 5.18 -2.69 6.39
N GLU A 108 5.93 -2.62 7.48
CA GLU A 108 6.97 -3.59 7.82
C GLU A 108 6.41 -5.00 7.95
N TYR A 109 5.26 -5.14 8.60
CA TYR A 109 4.56 -6.43 8.71
C TYR A 109 4.19 -6.98 7.33
N TYR A 110 3.62 -6.15 6.47
CA TYR A 110 3.28 -6.53 5.09
C TYR A 110 4.52 -6.92 4.29
N PHE A 111 5.58 -6.13 4.42
CA PHE A 111 6.84 -6.37 3.70
C PHE A 111 7.45 -7.71 4.11
N ASP A 112 7.47 -8.01 5.40
CA ASP A 112 7.95 -9.29 5.92
C ASP A 112 7.10 -10.47 5.43
N GLN A 113 5.78 -10.32 5.38
CA GLN A 113 4.89 -11.32 4.79
C GLN A 113 5.21 -11.57 3.31
N MET A 114 5.34 -10.50 2.55
CA MET A 114 5.65 -10.59 1.12
C MET A 114 6.99 -11.26 0.89
N LYS A 115 7.99 -10.88 1.66
CA LYS A 115 9.34 -11.47 1.60
C LYS A 115 9.30 -12.97 1.88
N ALA A 116 8.59 -13.40 2.91
CA ALA A 116 8.46 -14.81 3.26
C ALA A 116 7.76 -15.61 2.14
N ILE A 117 6.71 -15.05 1.55
CA ILE A 117 5.99 -15.69 0.44
C ILE A 117 6.90 -15.86 -0.79
N VAL A 118 7.67 -14.82 -1.12
CA VAL A 118 8.60 -14.88 -2.27
C VAL A 118 9.72 -15.89 -2.02
N GLU A 119 10.28 -15.93 -0.82
CA GLU A 119 11.30 -16.91 -0.44
C GLU A 119 10.75 -18.35 -0.55
N GLU A 120 9.55 -18.60 -0.10
CA GLU A 120 8.88 -19.90 -0.21
C GLU A 120 8.66 -20.29 -1.67
N MET A 121 8.20 -19.37 -2.51
CA MET A 121 8.01 -19.60 -3.94
C MET A 121 9.32 -19.91 -4.65
N MET A 122 10.41 -19.27 -4.25
CA MET A 122 11.73 -19.49 -4.85
C MET A 122 12.41 -20.77 -4.37
N ALA A 123 12.07 -21.27 -3.19
CA ALA A 123 12.60 -22.51 -2.62
C ALA A 123 11.90 -23.76 -3.16
N GLY A 124 10.74 -23.61 -3.74
CA GLY A 124 9.96 -24.70 -4.34
C GLY A 124 10.26 -24.92 -5.83
#